data_898c317ec3756452ee4e6041cdbafc26
#
_entry.id   898c317ec3756452ee4e6041cdbafc26
#
_cell.length_a   1.000
_cell.length_b   1.000
_cell.length_c   1.000
_cell.angle_alpha   90.00
_cell.angle_beta   90.00
_cell.angle_gamma   90.00
#
_symmetry.space_group_name_H-M   'P 1'
#
loop_
_entity.id
_entity.type
_entity.pdbx_description
1 polymer ?
#
loop_
_entity_poly.entity_id
_entity_poly.type
_entity_poly.pdbx_seq_one_letter_code
_entity_poly.pdbx_strand_id
1 'polypeptide(L)'
;MTKILWVSIFCITLFSCSVKEEVVVENVQKKTVKSRIKTRASTSDGYDHLQNPYSISVMQSVYDTYSTDSVKINPTDVYLRIQPRDSSELDYLLNESGLEIFEYPLDIDLDDGEEYNDQSLSENDFPWLYTVIKYDYELDTSLKYELLDVCYIPKEGESIALTKSSSIDVEAEAYKMLGYEVDDEPDKFLAGAKKAYPKGRITVYDADNKKEMPVKGVRVRGHRFIKYSIGYTDENGYYELRSRFKHNLHYAIVFENVKGFALWGNYGPFAKAHCTVGKHSNTGYSKKITKENDPKLWRWAAVNNAGYDYYKMCAETGIKIPPPNLRIMVFPNVGRSSTPMMRHCRIDNSLWLSFFYNIGYLSLGPLVLPTALRLCCPDITIGAGGKKFEEIYNHTSHELSHASHFSQVGAKYWGHYIDYIITHGPYGDGKGMYAELCGIGEMWGYMMGVVQEYECYSWQLDDKFPYSAWDDWFKPHVFWTLYQKQVLTKRQIFDCLTSDVYSFDDLVSKMYSKYPYAVAAIEKAFIDNGVSISSIKNLNFVNQEVASSMEISGDSICAENVTVLGNATLLLSGKVIILRS
;
A
#
# COMPACT_ATOMS: atom_id res chain seq x y z
N MET A 1 2.27 25.99 -49.24
CA MET A 1 1.14 26.45 -48.40
C MET A 1 1.49 26.13 -46.95
N THR A 2 2.04 27.12 -46.30
CA THR A 2 2.61 27.09 -44.95
C THR A 2 1.50 27.35 -43.95
N LYS A 3 1.23 26.46 -43.04
CA LYS A 3 0.39 26.73 -41.88
C LYS A 3 1.28 26.98 -40.67
N ILE A 4 1.29 28.24 -40.28
CA ILE A 4 1.93 28.76 -39.08
C ILE A 4 1.00 28.42 -37.90
N LEU A 5 1.52 27.67 -36.93
CA LEU A 5 0.87 27.40 -35.65
C LEU A 5 1.35 28.46 -34.65
N TRP A 6 0.44 29.29 -34.17
CA TRP A 6 0.70 30.26 -33.10
C TRP A 6 0.75 29.55 -31.76
N VAL A 7 1.93 29.58 -31.13
CA VAL A 7 2.09 29.20 -29.72
C VAL A 7 2.07 30.52 -28.92
N SER A 8 1.01 30.72 -28.18
CA SER A 8 0.90 31.84 -27.23
C SER A 8 1.73 31.54 -26.00
N ILE A 9 2.87 32.19 -25.88
CA ILE A 9 3.69 32.21 -24.66
C ILE A 9 2.99 33.16 -23.67
N PHE A 10 2.43 32.63 -22.60
CA PHE A 10 2.00 33.38 -21.44
C PHE A 10 3.16 33.47 -20.45
N CYS A 11 3.81 34.61 -20.39
CA CYS A 11 4.73 34.96 -19.32
C CYS A 11 3.94 35.17 -18.02
N ILE A 12 4.08 34.27 -17.07
CA ILE A 12 3.64 34.49 -15.69
C ILE A 12 4.87 34.88 -14.87
N THR A 13 4.87 36.11 -14.44
CA THR A 13 5.86 36.70 -13.54
C THR A 13 5.81 36.01 -12.18
N LEU A 14 6.95 35.46 -11.78
CA LEU A 14 7.18 34.86 -10.46
C LEU A 14 7.20 35.97 -9.40
N PHE A 15 6.20 36.05 -8.56
CA PHE A 15 6.31 36.65 -7.24
C PHE A 15 6.74 35.61 -6.24
N SER A 16 7.99 35.66 -5.85
CA SER A 16 8.54 34.94 -4.71
C SER A 16 8.01 35.60 -3.43
N CYS A 17 7.10 34.97 -2.75
CA CYS A 17 6.72 35.32 -1.39
C CYS A 17 7.15 34.20 -0.47
N SER A 18 8.27 34.39 0.22
CA SER A 18 8.71 33.52 1.30
C SER A 18 7.86 33.83 2.53
N VAL A 19 6.81 33.05 2.76
CA VAL A 19 6.09 33.05 4.04
C VAL A 19 6.67 31.93 4.89
N LYS A 20 7.33 32.32 5.97
CA LYS A 20 7.58 31.43 7.09
C LYS A 20 6.24 31.20 7.77
N GLU A 21 5.63 30.05 7.57
CA GLU A 21 4.52 29.61 8.40
C GLU A 21 5.07 29.14 9.75
N GLU A 22 4.89 29.95 10.76
CA GLU A 22 4.84 29.49 12.15
C GLU A 22 3.63 28.56 12.28
N VAL A 23 3.88 27.30 12.63
CA VAL A 23 2.82 26.37 12.98
C VAL A 23 2.19 26.84 14.28
N VAL A 24 1.13 27.62 14.19
CA VAL A 24 0.23 27.89 15.31
C VAL A 24 -0.57 26.63 15.55
N VAL A 25 -0.22 25.89 16.59
CA VAL A 25 -1.05 24.80 17.09
C VAL A 25 -2.31 25.45 17.70
N GLU A 26 -3.35 25.62 16.90
CA GLU A 26 -4.66 25.97 17.42
C GLU A 26 -5.16 24.81 18.29
N ASN A 27 -5.47 25.12 19.54
CA ASN A 27 -6.17 24.23 20.45
C ASN A 27 -7.59 23.98 19.93
N VAL A 28 -7.76 22.91 19.14
CA VAL A 28 -9.05 22.45 18.65
C VAL A 28 -9.88 22.01 19.85
N GLN A 29 -10.99 22.70 20.11
CA GLN A 29 -11.91 22.34 21.18
C GLN A 29 -12.65 21.03 20.82
N LYS A 30 -12.25 19.94 21.44
CA LYS A 30 -12.96 18.67 21.37
C LYS A 30 -14.25 18.75 22.17
N LYS A 31 -15.40 18.53 21.53
CA LYS A 31 -16.72 18.42 22.19
C LYS A 31 -17.28 17.01 22.00
N THR A 32 -17.79 16.42 23.07
CA THR A 32 -18.49 15.13 23.03
C THR A 32 -19.75 15.21 22.16
N VAL A 33 -20.06 14.15 21.43
CA VAL A 33 -21.21 13.99 20.51
C VAL A 33 -22.57 14.23 21.23
N LYS A 34 -22.58 14.15 22.55
CA LYS A 34 -23.78 14.34 23.44
C LYS A 34 -24.63 15.59 23.18
N SER A 35 -24.09 16.64 22.53
CA SER A 35 -24.80 17.93 22.45
C SER A 35 -25.58 18.19 21.16
N ARG A 36 -25.61 17.27 20.19
CA ARG A 36 -26.27 17.48 18.88
C ARG A 36 -27.04 16.27 18.37
N ILE A 37 -27.95 15.73 19.14
CA ILE A 37 -28.92 14.75 18.63
C ILE A 37 -29.92 15.50 17.74
N LYS A 38 -29.68 15.53 16.43
CA LYS A 38 -30.68 15.84 15.40
C LYS A 38 -31.13 14.53 14.77
N THR A 39 -32.43 14.35 14.68
CA THR A 39 -33.14 13.22 14.07
C THR A 39 -32.57 12.84 12.70
N ARG A 40 -32.53 11.51 12.47
CA ARG A 40 -32.18 10.79 11.23
C ARG A 40 -32.57 11.57 9.98
N ALA A 41 -31.59 11.92 9.13
CA ALA A 41 -31.84 12.36 7.78
C ALA A 41 -32.33 11.16 6.97
N SER A 42 -33.40 11.31 6.19
CA SER A 42 -33.78 10.31 5.19
C SER A 42 -32.68 10.28 4.12
N THR A 43 -31.98 9.18 3.99
CA THR A 43 -30.97 8.99 2.97
C THR A 43 -31.66 8.71 1.63
N SER A 44 -31.42 9.58 0.64
CA SER A 44 -31.93 9.42 -0.74
C SER A 44 -30.86 8.81 -1.64
N ASP A 45 -30.04 7.89 -1.12
CA ASP A 45 -28.89 7.33 -1.81
C ASP A 45 -29.24 6.23 -2.83
N GLY A 46 -30.53 5.82 -2.88
CA GLY A 46 -31.02 4.84 -3.83
C GLY A 46 -31.04 3.40 -3.33
N TYR A 47 -30.78 3.18 -2.04
CA TYR A 47 -30.75 1.85 -1.42
C TYR A 47 -31.83 1.69 -0.35
N ASP A 48 -32.28 0.45 -0.14
CA ASP A 48 -33.21 0.09 0.94
C ASP A 48 -32.44 -0.09 2.26
N HIS A 49 -32.67 0.83 3.20
CA HIS A 49 -32.06 0.80 4.52
C HIS A 49 -32.84 -0.09 5.48
N LEU A 50 -32.17 -1.05 6.06
CA LEU A 50 -32.70 -1.95 7.08
C LEU A 50 -32.74 -1.27 8.45
N GLN A 51 -33.73 -1.61 9.27
CA GLN A 51 -33.80 -1.10 10.65
C GLN A 51 -32.68 -1.74 11.47
N ASN A 52 -31.89 -0.91 12.16
CA ASN A 52 -30.75 -1.37 12.95
C ASN A 52 -31.19 -2.06 14.25
N PRO A 53 -30.94 -3.36 14.47
CA PRO A 53 -31.32 -4.06 15.70
C PRO A 53 -30.57 -3.54 16.94
N TYR A 54 -29.41 -2.90 16.75
CA TYR A 54 -28.64 -2.28 17.84
C TYR A 54 -29.08 -0.86 18.17
N SER A 55 -30.10 -0.32 17.50
CA SER A 55 -30.70 0.97 17.88
C SER A 55 -31.11 0.96 19.34
N ILE A 56 -30.84 2.06 20.08
CA ILE A 56 -31.14 2.15 21.49
C ILE A 56 -32.64 1.90 21.77
N SER A 57 -33.52 2.30 20.85
CA SER A 57 -34.95 2.10 20.95
C SER A 57 -35.36 0.62 20.86
N VAL A 58 -34.75 -0.13 19.94
CA VAL A 58 -35.01 -1.57 19.76
C VAL A 58 -34.47 -2.34 20.96
N MET A 59 -33.24 -2.07 21.37
CA MET A 59 -32.60 -2.71 22.51
C MET A 59 -33.36 -2.42 23.81
N GLN A 60 -33.83 -1.19 24.04
CA GLN A 60 -34.67 -0.86 25.20
C GLN A 60 -35.98 -1.65 25.17
N SER A 61 -36.62 -1.83 24.01
CA SER A 61 -37.83 -2.62 23.86
C SER A 61 -37.64 -4.09 24.25
N VAL A 62 -36.45 -4.67 24.03
CA VAL A 62 -36.12 -6.02 24.52
C VAL A 62 -36.12 -6.04 26.05
N TYR A 63 -35.47 -5.08 26.71
CA TYR A 63 -35.45 -5.00 28.17
C TYR A 63 -36.85 -4.75 28.75
N ASP A 64 -37.62 -3.84 28.16
CA ASP A 64 -38.98 -3.53 28.61
C ASP A 64 -39.92 -4.73 28.48
N THR A 65 -39.68 -5.62 27.51
CA THR A 65 -40.50 -6.81 27.27
C THR A 65 -40.17 -7.96 28.23
N TYR A 66 -38.89 -8.15 28.54
CA TYR A 66 -38.42 -9.38 29.19
C TYR A 66 -37.80 -9.17 30.58
N SER A 67 -37.45 -7.93 30.96
CA SER A 67 -36.94 -7.66 32.30
C SER A 67 -38.06 -7.46 33.27
N THR A 68 -37.98 -8.05 34.46
CA THR A 68 -38.91 -7.81 35.57
C THR A 68 -38.68 -6.46 36.24
N ASP A 69 -37.49 -5.92 36.10
CA ASP A 69 -37.09 -4.63 36.65
C ASP A 69 -37.11 -3.56 35.54
N SER A 70 -37.43 -2.32 35.90
CA SER A 70 -37.36 -1.18 35.00
C SER A 70 -35.88 -0.84 34.72
N VAL A 71 -35.28 -1.52 33.73
CA VAL A 71 -33.88 -1.32 33.33
C VAL A 71 -33.83 -0.28 32.24
N LYS A 72 -33.15 0.85 32.49
CA LYS A 72 -32.85 1.83 31.47
C LYS A 72 -31.42 1.59 30.97
N ILE A 73 -31.29 1.22 29.70
CA ILE A 73 -29.98 1.02 29.06
C ILE A 73 -29.36 2.36 28.66
N ASN A 74 -28.02 2.44 28.70
CA ASN A 74 -27.28 3.60 28.25
C ASN A 74 -26.61 3.29 26.91
N PRO A 75 -26.54 4.25 25.96
CA PRO A 75 -25.83 4.06 24.70
C PRO A 75 -24.37 3.65 24.90
N THR A 76 -23.90 2.75 24.06
CA THR A 76 -22.50 2.30 24.04
C THR A 76 -21.77 2.83 22.84
N ASP A 77 -22.45 3.01 21.72
CA ASP A 77 -21.87 3.33 20.42
C ASP A 77 -22.76 4.33 19.65
N VAL A 78 -22.17 4.95 18.64
CA VAL A 78 -22.83 5.88 17.73
C VAL A 78 -22.50 5.51 16.31
N TYR A 79 -23.50 5.37 15.46
CA TYR A 79 -23.36 5.20 14.02
C TYR A 79 -23.50 6.56 13.35
N LEU A 80 -22.52 6.94 12.56
CA LEU A 80 -22.48 8.23 11.87
C LEU A 80 -21.84 8.12 10.48
N ARG A 81 -22.05 9.13 9.65
CA ARG A 81 -21.35 9.32 8.39
C ARG A 81 -20.62 10.66 8.39
N ILE A 82 -19.46 10.68 7.71
CA ILE A 82 -18.59 11.85 7.61
C ILE A 82 -18.37 12.12 6.13
N GLN A 83 -18.49 13.38 5.71
CA GLN A 83 -18.16 13.79 4.35
C GLN A 83 -16.90 14.65 4.36
N PRO A 84 -15.76 14.17 3.81
CA PRO A 84 -14.55 14.97 3.72
C PRO A 84 -14.76 16.21 2.86
N ARG A 85 -14.16 17.34 3.23
CA ARG A 85 -14.20 18.60 2.48
C ARG A 85 -13.16 18.65 1.38
N ASP A 86 -12.05 17.95 1.59
CA ASP A 86 -10.91 17.92 0.69
C ASP A 86 -10.11 16.60 0.81
N SER A 87 -9.08 16.47 -0.01
CA SER A 87 -8.22 15.28 -0.03
C SER A 87 -7.38 15.10 1.23
N SER A 88 -7.05 16.17 1.95
CA SER A 88 -6.27 16.10 3.19
C SER A 88 -7.12 15.54 4.31
N GLU A 89 -8.38 15.97 4.41
CA GLU A 89 -9.33 15.44 5.38
C GLU A 89 -9.70 13.98 5.08
N LEU A 90 -9.85 13.63 3.79
CA LEU A 90 -10.02 12.25 3.36
C LEU A 90 -8.82 11.38 3.80
N ASP A 91 -7.60 11.88 3.57
CA ASP A 91 -6.38 11.18 3.95
C ASP A 91 -6.28 10.97 5.47
N TYR A 92 -6.58 11.99 6.23
CA TYR A 92 -6.66 11.92 7.68
C TYR A 92 -7.65 10.85 8.14
N LEU A 93 -8.88 10.85 7.62
CA LEU A 93 -9.92 9.88 7.99
C LEU A 93 -9.51 8.45 7.69
N LEU A 94 -8.90 8.21 6.54
CA LEU A 94 -8.57 6.86 6.08
C LEU A 94 -7.27 6.28 6.68
N ASN A 95 -6.34 7.13 7.16
CA ASN A 95 -5.02 6.68 7.57
C ASN A 95 -4.57 7.11 8.95
N GLU A 96 -5.10 8.20 9.50
CA GLU A 96 -4.58 8.82 10.72
C GLU A 96 -5.61 8.93 11.86
N SER A 97 -6.91 8.97 11.54
CA SER A 97 -7.97 9.19 12.53
C SER A 97 -8.11 8.05 13.56
N GLY A 98 -7.62 6.87 13.24
CA GLY A 98 -7.84 5.66 14.04
C GLY A 98 -9.26 5.11 13.98
N LEU A 99 -10.14 5.72 13.17
CA LEU A 99 -11.51 5.26 12.95
C LEU A 99 -11.55 4.07 11.98
N GLU A 100 -12.46 3.14 12.24
CA GLU A 100 -12.83 2.15 11.24
C GLU A 100 -13.79 2.78 10.24
N ILE A 101 -13.30 2.98 9.02
CA ILE A 101 -14.05 3.64 7.95
C ILE A 101 -14.63 2.59 7.00
N PHE A 102 -15.92 2.76 6.70
CA PHE A 102 -16.65 2.00 5.70
C PHE A 102 -17.06 2.94 4.56
N GLU A 103 -16.94 2.44 3.36
CA GLU A 103 -17.23 3.18 2.14
C GLU A 103 -18.70 3.06 1.71
N TYR A 104 -19.52 2.38 2.52
CA TYR A 104 -20.94 2.13 2.30
C TYR A 104 -21.70 2.08 3.63
N PRO A 105 -23.02 2.31 3.64
CA PRO A 105 -23.85 2.18 4.83
C PRO A 105 -23.85 0.76 5.39
N LEU A 106 -23.83 0.63 6.72
CA LEU A 106 -23.80 -0.68 7.38
C LEU A 106 -25.19 -1.33 7.54
N ASP A 107 -26.21 -0.64 7.15
CA ASP A 107 -27.63 -1.01 7.24
C ASP A 107 -28.26 -1.30 5.87
N ILE A 108 -27.44 -1.59 4.86
CA ILE A 108 -27.87 -2.09 3.54
C ILE A 108 -27.30 -3.49 3.30
N ASP A 109 -27.94 -4.27 2.44
CA ASP A 109 -27.41 -5.52 1.93
C ASP A 109 -26.76 -5.28 0.57
N LEU A 110 -25.50 -5.70 0.42
CA LEU A 110 -24.76 -5.69 -0.86
C LEU A 110 -24.40 -7.12 -1.25
N ASP A 111 -24.57 -7.45 -2.53
CA ASP A 111 -24.23 -8.75 -3.09
C ASP A 111 -22.72 -8.92 -3.35
N ASP A 112 -22.28 -10.14 -3.70
CA ASP A 112 -20.88 -10.42 -4.04
C ASP A 112 -20.43 -9.59 -5.25
N GLY A 113 -19.41 -8.76 -5.04
CA GLY A 113 -18.85 -7.87 -6.05
C GLY A 113 -19.63 -6.58 -6.30
N GLU A 114 -20.76 -6.38 -5.63
CA GLU A 114 -21.53 -5.14 -5.74
C GLU A 114 -20.76 -3.97 -5.10
N GLU A 115 -20.78 -2.84 -5.80
CA GLU A 115 -20.18 -1.58 -5.36
C GLU A 115 -21.29 -0.58 -5.00
N TYR A 116 -21.21 -0.03 -3.78
CA TYR A 116 -22.13 1.03 -3.36
C TYR A 116 -21.89 2.31 -4.16
N ASN A 117 -22.97 2.91 -4.64
CA ASN A 117 -22.93 4.16 -5.37
C ASN A 117 -24.05 5.10 -4.85
N ASP A 118 -23.69 6.10 -4.08
CA ASP A 118 -24.61 7.09 -3.54
C ASP A 118 -25.18 7.99 -4.66
N GLN A 119 -26.43 7.75 -5.03
CA GLN A 119 -27.12 8.49 -6.09
C GLN A 119 -27.47 9.94 -5.70
N SER A 120 -27.30 10.32 -4.44
CA SER A 120 -27.54 11.68 -3.96
C SER A 120 -26.37 12.63 -4.16
N LEU A 121 -25.19 12.09 -4.52
CA LEU A 121 -23.97 12.87 -4.70
C LEU A 121 -23.77 13.30 -6.15
N SER A 122 -23.19 14.47 -6.35
CA SER A 122 -22.71 14.90 -7.67
C SER A 122 -21.29 14.34 -7.94
N GLU A 123 -20.88 14.32 -9.21
CA GLU A 123 -19.56 13.82 -9.63
C GLU A 123 -18.36 14.51 -8.97
N ASN A 124 -18.56 15.72 -8.42
CA ASN A 124 -17.51 16.51 -7.78
C ASN A 124 -17.52 16.43 -6.25
N ASP A 125 -18.51 15.76 -5.67
CA ASP A 125 -18.63 15.65 -4.23
C ASP A 125 -17.74 14.50 -3.71
N PHE A 126 -17.15 14.72 -2.52
CA PHE A 126 -16.53 13.62 -1.80
C PHE A 126 -17.60 12.66 -1.29
N PRO A 127 -17.34 11.34 -1.33
CA PRO A 127 -18.29 10.34 -0.84
C PRO A 127 -18.52 10.48 0.66
N TRP A 128 -19.69 10.04 1.09
CA TRP A 128 -19.94 9.81 2.51
C TRP A 128 -19.16 8.57 2.98
N LEU A 129 -18.47 8.73 4.09
CA LEU A 129 -17.75 7.66 4.79
C LEU A 129 -18.50 7.32 6.07
N TYR A 130 -18.69 6.05 6.33
CA TYR A 130 -19.47 5.57 7.47
C TYR A 130 -18.55 5.02 8.55
N THR A 131 -18.93 5.23 9.82
CA THR A 131 -18.13 4.73 10.95
C THR A 131 -19.00 4.51 12.18
N VAL A 132 -18.54 3.63 13.06
CA VAL A 132 -19.12 3.39 14.39
C VAL A 132 -18.09 3.76 15.43
N ILE A 133 -18.45 4.70 16.30
CA ILE A 133 -17.56 5.18 17.37
C ILE A 133 -18.19 4.91 18.74
N LYS A 134 -17.37 4.88 19.78
CA LYS A 134 -17.89 4.80 21.15
C LYS A 134 -18.69 6.05 21.51
N TYR A 135 -19.75 5.88 22.32
CA TYR A 135 -20.66 6.97 22.67
C TYR A 135 -19.96 8.16 23.36
N ASP A 136 -18.87 7.90 24.06
CA ASP A 136 -18.02 8.88 24.75
C ASP A 136 -16.80 9.34 23.93
N TYR A 137 -16.69 8.88 22.67
CA TYR A 137 -15.60 9.28 21.77
C TYR A 137 -15.71 10.77 21.42
N GLU A 138 -14.60 11.48 21.54
CA GLU A 138 -14.52 12.89 21.17
C GLU A 138 -14.15 13.03 19.68
N LEU A 139 -15.19 13.24 18.87
CA LEU A 139 -14.99 13.50 17.45
C LEU A 139 -14.55 14.95 17.23
N ASP A 140 -13.63 15.19 16.28
CA ASP A 140 -13.28 16.54 15.85
C ASP A 140 -14.51 17.26 15.29
N THR A 141 -14.88 18.37 15.94
CA THR A 141 -16.08 19.13 15.59
C THR A 141 -15.95 19.94 14.30
N SER A 142 -14.74 20.01 13.72
CA SER A 142 -14.52 20.62 12.41
C SER A 142 -15.00 19.74 11.27
N LEU A 143 -15.07 18.41 11.47
CA LEU A 143 -15.53 17.46 10.47
C LEU A 143 -17.02 17.67 10.14
N LYS A 144 -17.36 17.55 8.84
CA LYS A 144 -18.76 17.51 8.41
C LYS A 144 -19.31 16.11 8.64
N TYR A 145 -20.15 15.91 9.67
CA TYR A 145 -20.74 14.61 9.97
C TYR A 145 -22.22 14.67 10.21
N GLU A 146 -22.87 13.53 10.03
CA GLU A 146 -24.28 13.34 10.35
C GLU A 146 -24.45 12.10 11.26
N LEU A 147 -25.26 12.25 12.31
CA LEU A 147 -25.63 11.17 13.19
C LEU A 147 -26.72 10.32 12.53
N LEU A 148 -26.46 9.05 12.33
CA LEU A 148 -27.41 8.10 11.74
C LEU A 148 -28.21 7.37 12.82
N ASP A 149 -27.54 6.85 13.87
CA ASP A 149 -28.19 6.14 14.95
C ASP A 149 -27.41 6.22 16.27
N VAL A 150 -28.12 6.12 17.39
CA VAL A 150 -27.56 5.96 18.74
C VAL A 150 -27.83 4.53 19.19
N CYS A 151 -26.77 3.82 19.55
CA CYS A 151 -26.77 2.38 19.59
C CYS A 151 -26.35 1.82 20.94
N TYR A 152 -26.84 0.62 21.21
CA TYR A 152 -26.39 -0.22 22.30
C TYR A 152 -25.90 -1.56 21.72
N ILE A 153 -24.63 -1.82 21.81
CA ILE A 153 -24.03 -3.11 21.44
C ILE A 153 -23.88 -3.92 22.73
N PRO A 154 -24.67 -5.00 22.90
CA PRO A 154 -24.60 -5.83 24.10
C PRO A 154 -23.19 -6.43 24.28
N LYS A 155 -22.78 -6.58 25.54
CA LYS A 155 -21.56 -7.32 25.87
C LYS A 155 -21.70 -8.78 25.44
N GLU A 156 -20.56 -9.43 25.22
CA GLU A 156 -20.57 -10.85 24.84
C GLU A 156 -21.24 -11.69 25.94
N GLY A 157 -22.31 -12.43 25.55
CA GLY A 157 -23.07 -13.28 26.47
C GLY A 157 -24.11 -12.53 27.33
N GLU A 158 -24.37 -11.27 27.05
CA GLU A 158 -25.38 -10.50 27.76
C GLU A 158 -26.78 -11.09 27.54
N SER A 159 -27.45 -11.38 28.63
CA SER A 159 -28.75 -12.03 28.64
C SER A 159 -29.62 -11.54 29.77
N ILE A 160 -30.93 -11.57 29.55
CA ILE A 160 -31.95 -11.28 30.59
C ILE A 160 -32.42 -12.60 31.19
N ALA A 161 -32.25 -12.77 32.49
CA ALA A 161 -32.71 -13.96 33.21
C ALA A 161 -34.24 -13.94 33.31
N LEU A 162 -34.91 -14.98 32.83
CA LEU A 162 -36.36 -15.17 32.98
C LEU A 162 -36.68 -16.03 34.22
N THR A 163 -35.85 -17.05 34.44
CA THR A 163 -35.93 -17.97 35.59
C THR A 163 -34.51 -18.35 36.03
N LYS A 164 -34.40 -19.18 37.09
CA LYS A 164 -33.08 -19.71 37.54
C LYS A 164 -32.39 -20.55 36.46
N SER A 165 -33.10 -21.05 35.46
CA SER A 165 -32.58 -21.97 34.42
C SER A 165 -32.81 -21.50 33.00
N SER A 166 -33.45 -20.34 32.77
CA SER A 166 -33.71 -19.81 31.43
C SER A 166 -33.35 -18.34 31.33
N SER A 167 -32.71 -17.96 30.23
CA SER A 167 -32.34 -16.59 29.91
C SER A 167 -32.56 -16.30 28.42
N ILE A 168 -32.77 -15.04 28.11
CA ILE A 168 -32.90 -14.53 26.73
C ILE A 168 -31.62 -13.84 26.34
N ASP A 169 -31.07 -14.20 25.18
CA ASP A 169 -29.97 -13.48 24.54
C ASP A 169 -30.52 -12.17 23.94
N VAL A 170 -30.07 -11.04 24.48
CA VAL A 170 -30.58 -9.70 24.12
C VAL A 170 -30.38 -9.38 22.64
N GLU A 171 -29.22 -9.74 22.10
CA GLU A 171 -28.89 -9.53 20.70
C GLU A 171 -29.84 -10.33 19.79
N ALA A 172 -30.04 -11.61 20.09
CA ALA A 172 -30.93 -12.47 19.31
C ALA A 172 -32.37 -12.00 19.31
N GLU A 173 -32.87 -11.54 20.47
CA GLU A 173 -34.26 -11.10 20.57
C GLU A 173 -34.49 -9.76 19.84
N ALA A 174 -33.52 -8.86 19.83
CA ALA A 174 -33.59 -7.63 19.04
C ALA A 174 -33.75 -7.92 17.53
N TYR A 175 -33.00 -8.88 17.00
CA TYR A 175 -33.14 -9.34 15.61
C TYR A 175 -34.51 -9.93 15.32
N LYS A 176 -34.99 -10.78 16.20
CA LYS A 176 -36.31 -11.41 16.10
C LYS A 176 -37.46 -10.37 16.15
N MET A 177 -37.37 -9.37 17.03
CA MET A 177 -38.35 -8.29 17.10
C MET A 177 -38.50 -7.51 15.80
N LEU A 178 -37.46 -7.41 15.01
CA LEU A 178 -37.44 -6.76 13.69
C LEU A 178 -37.82 -7.69 12.55
N GLY A 179 -38.12 -8.96 12.84
CA GLY A 179 -38.42 -9.96 11.79
C GLY A 179 -37.23 -10.44 11.02
N TYR A 180 -36.00 -10.13 11.48
CA TYR A 180 -34.77 -10.69 10.92
C TYR A 180 -34.61 -12.11 11.45
N GLU A 181 -35.43 -13.01 10.92
CA GLU A 181 -35.31 -14.41 11.24
C GLU A 181 -33.94 -14.92 10.81
N VAL A 182 -33.44 -15.88 11.57
CA VAL A 182 -32.14 -16.51 11.34
C VAL A 182 -32.13 -17.01 9.90
N ASP A 183 -31.26 -16.46 9.05
CA ASP A 183 -31.05 -16.87 7.65
C ASP A 183 -30.40 -18.26 7.57
N ASP A 184 -30.73 -19.16 8.46
CA ASP A 184 -30.17 -20.49 8.57
C ASP A 184 -31.21 -21.54 8.12
N GLU A 185 -30.74 -22.52 7.38
CA GLU A 185 -31.51 -23.67 6.92
C GLU A 185 -32.48 -24.20 8.01
N PRO A 186 -33.74 -24.53 7.65
CA PRO A 186 -34.80 -24.91 8.60
C PRO A 186 -34.42 -26.02 9.58
N ASP A 187 -33.46 -26.86 9.24
CA ASP A 187 -33.05 -28.02 10.05
C ASP A 187 -32.09 -27.69 11.22
N LYS A 188 -31.54 -26.46 11.29
CA LYS A 188 -30.65 -26.01 12.40
C LYS A 188 -31.37 -25.20 13.49
N PHE A 189 -32.64 -24.96 13.35
CA PHE A 189 -33.46 -24.16 14.26
C PHE A 189 -33.58 -24.75 15.70
N LEU A 190 -33.30 -26.05 15.86
CA LEU A 190 -33.43 -26.74 17.15
C LEU A 190 -32.18 -26.74 18.04
N ALA A 191 -31.04 -26.38 17.51
CA ALA A 191 -29.81 -26.23 18.29
C ALA A 191 -29.34 -24.80 18.18
N GLY A 192 -29.69 -23.93 19.14
CA GLY A 192 -29.39 -22.50 19.14
C GLY A 192 -28.04 -22.18 18.47
N ALA A 193 -28.08 -21.35 17.42
CA ALA A 193 -26.92 -21.01 16.63
C ALA A 193 -25.77 -20.57 17.55
N LYS A 194 -24.63 -21.26 17.48
CA LYS A 194 -23.49 -21.00 18.37
C LYS A 194 -22.74 -19.78 17.86
N LYS A 195 -22.43 -18.84 18.76
CA LYS A 195 -21.50 -17.75 18.47
C LYS A 195 -20.14 -18.33 18.06
N ALA A 196 -19.63 -17.93 16.90
CA ALA A 196 -18.37 -18.38 16.36
C ALA A 196 -17.43 -17.20 16.05
N TYR A 197 -16.12 -17.43 16.10
CA TYR A 197 -15.13 -16.53 15.50
C TYR A 197 -15.06 -16.86 14.01
N PRO A 198 -15.43 -15.95 13.12
CA PRO A 198 -15.37 -16.21 11.68
C PRO A 198 -13.92 -16.44 11.23
N LYS A 199 -13.69 -17.52 10.48
CA LYS A 199 -12.37 -17.92 9.96
C LYS A 199 -12.49 -18.30 8.50
N GLY A 200 -11.41 -18.15 7.77
CA GLY A 200 -11.40 -18.57 6.38
C GLY A 200 -10.02 -18.49 5.76
N ARG A 201 -9.99 -18.74 4.46
CA ARG A 201 -8.77 -18.68 3.67
C ARG A 201 -9.01 -17.96 2.36
N ILE A 202 -8.14 -17.01 2.03
CA ILE A 202 -8.16 -16.28 0.76
C ILE A 202 -6.96 -16.74 -0.06
N THR A 203 -7.22 -17.25 -1.27
CA THR A 203 -6.19 -17.70 -2.22
C THR A 203 -6.40 -17.08 -3.58
N VAL A 204 -5.33 -17.04 -4.37
CA VAL A 204 -5.35 -16.62 -5.77
C VAL A 204 -4.71 -17.70 -6.64
N TYR A 205 -5.29 -17.93 -7.82
CA TYR A 205 -4.79 -18.92 -8.76
C TYR A 205 -4.13 -18.25 -9.96
N ASP A 206 -2.86 -18.57 -10.16
CA ASP A 206 -2.11 -18.24 -11.34
C ASP A 206 -2.24 -19.41 -12.34
N ALA A 207 -3.02 -19.21 -13.38
CA ALA A 207 -3.32 -20.25 -14.37
C ALA A 207 -2.13 -20.53 -15.30
N ASP A 208 -1.30 -19.52 -15.59
CA ASP A 208 -0.14 -19.66 -16.47
C ASP A 208 0.91 -20.59 -15.83
N ASN A 209 1.18 -20.42 -14.55
CA ASN A 209 2.12 -21.22 -13.78
C ASN A 209 1.46 -22.38 -13.03
N LYS A 210 0.13 -22.56 -13.16
CA LYS A 210 -0.68 -23.60 -12.48
C LYS A 210 -0.45 -23.61 -10.96
N LYS A 211 -0.31 -22.43 -10.37
CA LYS A 211 0.05 -22.26 -8.96
C LYS A 211 -1.07 -21.58 -8.19
N GLU A 212 -1.54 -22.24 -7.11
CA GLU A 212 -2.40 -21.60 -6.13
C GLU A 212 -1.54 -21.00 -5.03
N MET A 213 -1.73 -19.71 -4.77
CA MET A 213 -0.98 -18.97 -3.78
C MET A 213 -1.91 -18.35 -2.73
N PRO A 214 -1.47 -18.22 -1.47
CA PRO A 214 -2.19 -17.46 -0.47
C PRO A 214 -2.24 -15.97 -0.85
N VAL A 215 -3.30 -15.27 -0.50
CA VAL A 215 -3.32 -13.80 -0.47
C VAL A 215 -2.86 -13.38 0.91
N LYS A 216 -1.68 -12.76 0.99
CA LYS A 216 -0.92 -12.57 2.24
C LYS A 216 -1.17 -11.18 2.85
N GLY A 217 -1.42 -11.15 4.16
CA GLY A 217 -1.48 -9.90 4.93
C GLY A 217 -2.63 -8.97 4.57
N VAL A 218 -3.61 -9.43 3.80
CA VAL A 218 -4.76 -8.64 3.36
C VAL A 218 -5.79 -8.56 4.49
N ARG A 219 -6.43 -7.42 4.62
CA ARG A 219 -7.46 -7.20 5.63
C ARG A 219 -8.78 -7.85 5.23
N VAL A 220 -9.37 -8.61 6.14
CA VAL A 220 -10.72 -9.15 6.02
C VAL A 220 -11.61 -8.47 7.04
N ARG A 221 -12.70 -7.90 6.59
CA ARG A 221 -13.69 -7.19 7.39
C ARG A 221 -15.00 -7.98 7.35
N GLY A 222 -15.61 -8.18 8.52
CA GLY A 222 -16.94 -8.79 8.63
C GLY A 222 -17.82 -7.90 9.50
N HIS A 223 -19.05 -7.64 9.07
CA HIS A 223 -20.02 -6.88 9.86
C HIS A 223 -21.43 -7.43 9.71
N ARG A 224 -22.24 -7.16 10.72
CA ARG A 224 -23.68 -7.29 10.67
C ARG A 224 -24.28 -6.05 11.32
N PHE A 225 -24.91 -5.21 10.51
CA PHE A 225 -25.21 -3.84 10.92
C PHE A 225 -23.94 -3.15 11.48
N ILE A 226 -24.08 -2.41 12.55
CA ILE A 226 -22.98 -1.65 13.17
C ILE A 226 -21.97 -2.50 13.95
N LYS A 227 -22.27 -3.76 14.22
CA LYS A 227 -21.32 -4.68 14.84
C LYS A 227 -20.37 -5.24 13.81
N TYR A 228 -19.10 -4.89 13.93
CA TYR A 228 -18.06 -5.31 12.97
C TYR A 228 -16.86 -5.93 13.67
N SER A 229 -16.05 -6.62 12.88
CA SER A 229 -14.75 -7.14 13.29
C SER A 229 -13.81 -7.24 12.11
N ILE A 230 -12.52 -7.15 12.38
CA ILE A 230 -11.46 -7.23 11.38
C ILE A 230 -10.44 -8.29 11.75
N GLY A 231 -9.83 -8.88 10.71
CA GLY A 231 -8.68 -9.75 10.79
C GLY A 231 -7.76 -9.51 9.59
N TYR A 232 -6.58 -10.09 9.61
CA TYR A 232 -5.65 -10.08 8.48
C TYR A 232 -5.29 -11.50 8.11
N THR A 233 -5.13 -11.77 6.82
CA THR A 233 -4.62 -13.07 6.39
C THR A 233 -3.16 -13.23 6.80
N ASP A 234 -2.78 -14.43 7.18
CA ASP A 234 -1.40 -14.83 7.44
C ASP A 234 -0.62 -15.16 6.14
N GLU A 235 0.60 -15.67 6.27
CA GLU A 235 1.43 -16.09 5.13
C GLU A 235 0.83 -17.25 4.33
N ASN A 236 -0.12 -17.99 4.90
CA ASN A 236 -0.84 -19.09 4.28
C ASN A 236 -2.24 -18.69 3.78
N GLY A 237 -2.60 -17.40 3.91
CA GLY A 237 -3.88 -16.86 3.51
C GLY A 237 -5.02 -17.08 4.50
N TYR A 238 -4.77 -17.64 5.68
CA TYR A 238 -5.78 -17.85 6.72
C TYR A 238 -6.01 -16.57 7.53
N TYR A 239 -7.26 -16.32 7.88
CA TYR A 239 -7.66 -15.23 8.77
C TYR A 239 -8.61 -15.73 9.85
N GLU A 240 -8.67 -14.98 10.95
CA GLU A 240 -9.68 -15.10 12.00
C GLU A 240 -10.13 -13.70 12.42
N LEU A 241 -11.45 -13.46 12.47
CA LEU A 241 -12.00 -12.21 12.99
C LEU A 241 -11.96 -12.21 14.53
N ARG A 242 -11.75 -11.03 15.11
CA ARG A 242 -11.51 -10.87 16.56
C ARG A 242 -12.76 -10.98 17.43
N SER A 243 -13.97 -10.85 16.84
CA SER A 243 -15.24 -10.88 17.57
C SER A 243 -16.09 -12.08 17.16
N ARG A 244 -16.92 -12.55 18.08
CA ARG A 244 -17.88 -13.61 17.81
C ARG A 244 -19.18 -13.04 17.27
N PHE A 245 -19.75 -13.78 16.32
CA PHE A 245 -21.04 -13.48 15.73
C PHE A 245 -21.98 -14.69 15.84
N LYS A 246 -23.27 -14.39 15.93
CA LYS A 246 -24.33 -15.39 15.97
C LYS A 246 -25.01 -15.52 14.61
N HIS A 247 -25.13 -14.42 13.88
CA HIS A 247 -25.81 -14.32 12.60
C HIS A 247 -24.79 -14.26 11.45
N ASN A 248 -25.23 -14.57 10.24
CA ASN A 248 -24.47 -14.39 9.01
C ASN A 248 -23.98 -12.95 8.88
N LEU A 249 -22.83 -12.77 8.26
CA LEU A 249 -22.13 -11.48 8.15
C LEU A 249 -21.98 -11.08 6.69
N HIS A 250 -21.96 -9.78 6.45
CA HIS A 250 -21.37 -9.22 5.24
C HIS A 250 -19.86 -9.20 5.38
N TYR A 251 -19.18 -9.81 4.42
CA TYR A 251 -17.71 -9.82 4.37
C TYR A 251 -17.20 -8.88 3.30
N ALA A 252 -16.03 -8.32 3.54
CA ALA A 252 -15.26 -7.60 2.53
C ALA A 252 -13.77 -7.96 2.64
N ILE A 253 -13.10 -8.04 1.49
CA ILE A 253 -11.67 -8.17 1.38
C ILE A 253 -11.14 -6.78 1.04
N VAL A 254 -10.34 -6.19 1.94
CA VAL A 254 -9.77 -4.85 1.78
C VAL A 254 -8.27 -4.98 1.58
N PHE A 255 -7.77 -4.47 0.46
CA PHE A 255 -6.35 -4.53 0.09
C PHE A 255 -5.52 -3.47 0.82
N GLU A 256 -5.71 -3.44 2.13
CA GLU A 256 -4.84 -2.79 3.11
C GLU A 256 -4.00 -3.86 3.78
N ASN A 257 -2.69 -3.80 3.56
CA ASN A 257 -1.79 -4.85 3.99
C ASN A 257 -1.25 -4.59 5.40
N VAL A 258 -1.13 -5.64 6.19
CA VAL A 258 -0.53 -5.60 7.54
C VAL A 258 0.91 -5.04 7.54
N LYS A 259 1.59 -5.01 6.39
CA LYS A 259 2.93 -4.44 6.22
C LYS A 259 2.96 -2.92 6.12
N GLY A 260 1.80 -2.23 6.06
CA GLY A 260 1.71 -0.78 6.08
C GLY A 260 1.61 -0.11 4.70
N PHE A 261 1.16 -0.81 3.68
CA PHE A 261 0.79 -0.25 2.39
C PHE A 261 -0.67 -0.59 2.04
N ALA A 262 -1.26 0.14 1.12
CA ALA A 262 -2.60 -0.14 0.63
C ALA A 262 -2.71 0.01 -0.89
N LEU A 263 -3.57 -0.80 -1.50
CA LEU A 263 -4.00 -0.58 -2.87
C LEU A 263 -5.19 0.39 -2.88
N TRP A 264 -5.26 1.20 -3.93
CA TRP A 264 -6.28 2.24 -4.10
C TRP A 264 -6.95 2.11 -5.46
N GLY A 265 -8.12 2.70 -5.65
CA GLY A 265 -8.78 2.79 -6.95
C GLY A 265 -10.05 1.96 -7.10
N ASN A 266 -10.78 1.69 -6.02
CA ASN A 266 -12.12 1.12 -6.12
C ASN A 266 -13.09 2.22 -6.53
N TYR A 267 -13.66 2.97 -5.82
CA TYR A 267 -14.59 4.07 -6.16
C TYR A 267 -13.83 5.33 -6.60
N GLY A 268 -13.03 5.22 -7.68
CA GLY A 268 -12.13 6.30 -8.04
C GLY A 268 -11.04 6.49 -6.97
N PRO A 269 -10.62 7.74 -6.72
CA PRO A 269 -9.50 8.04 -5.83
C PRO A 269 -9.81 7.99 -4.33
N PHE A 270 -11.04 7.70 -3.93
CA PHE A 270 -11.53 8.04 -2.60
C PHE A 270 -11.51 6.89 -1.60
N ALA A 271 -11.17 5.68 -2.01
CA ALA A 271 -11.20 4.52 -1.15
C ALA A 271 -10.04 3.56 -1.38
N LYS A 272 -9.66 2.84 -0.32
CA LYS A 272 -8.79 1.67 -0.44
C LYS A 272 -9.48 0.62 -1.29
N ALA A 273 -8.71 -0.10 -2.11
CA ALA A 273 -9.25 -1.17 -2.94
C ALA A 273 -9.89 -2.25 -2.07
N HIS A 274 -11.17 -2.51 -2.29
CA HIS A 274 -11.92 -3.52 -1.57
C HIS A 274 -12.93 -4.24 -2.47
N CYS A 275 -13.36 -5.40 -2.03
CA CYS A 275 -14.45 -6.15 -2.64
C CYS A 275 -15.40 -6.60 -1.54
N THR A 276 -16.66 -6.22 -1.66
CA THR A 276 -17.76 -6.84 -0.92
C THR A 276 -17.94 -8.26 -1.43
N VAL A 277 -18.04 -9.22 -0.55
CA VAL A 277 -18.26 -10.63 -0.93
C VAL A 277 -19.62 -11.14 -0.48
N GLY A 278 -20.54 -10.21 -0.17
CA GLY A 278 -21.89 -10.52 0.23
C GLY A 278 -22.01 -11.15 1.62
N LYS A 279 -23.18 -11.73 1.89
CA LYS A 279 -23.57 -12.28 3.17
C LYS A 279 -23.25 -13.78 3.25
N HIS A 280 -22.41 -14.16 4.22
CA HIS A 280 -21.98 -15.55 4.42
C HIS A 280 -22.06 -15.95 5.91
N SER A 281 -21.79 -17.24 6.17
CA SER A 281 -21.86 -17.84 7.49
C SER A 281 -21.06 -17.10 8.57
N ASN A 282 -21.60 -17.06 9.78
CA ASN A 282 -20.91 -16.57 10.98
C ASN A 282 -19.68 -17.40 11.37
N THR A 283 -19.50 -18.59 10.78
CA THR A 283 -18.32 -19.42 10.98
C THR A 283 -17.14 -19.00 10.10
N GLY A 284 -17.39 -18.22 9.04
CA GLY A 284 -16.37 -17.67 8.17
C GLY A 284 -16.68 -17.84 6.68
N TYR A 285 -15.74 -17.34 5.88
CA TYR A 285 -15.82 -17.35 4.42
C TYR A 285 -14.43 -17.59 3.81
N SER A 286 -14.36 -18.42 2.77
CA SER A 286 -13.12 -18.66 2.01
C SER A 286 -13.34 -18.33 0.54
N LYS A 287 -12.37 -17.64 -0.10
CA LYS A 287 -12.44 -17.27 -1.53
C LYS A 287 -11.19 -17.73 -2.26
N LYS A 288 -11.40 -18.40 -3.39
CA LYS A 288 -10.36 -18.65 -4.38
C LYS A 288 -10.55 -17.68 -5.54
N ILE A 289 -9.64 -16.74 -5.66
CA ILE A 289 -9.65 -15.71 -6.70
C ILE A 289 -9.02 -16.28 -7.96
N THR A 290 -9.72 -16.16 -9.10
CA THR A 290 -9.19 -16.53 -10.42
C THR A 290 -9.31 -15.36 -11.40
N LYS A 291 -8.48 -15.38 -12.45
CA LYS A 291 -8.50 -14.32 -13.47
C LYS A 291 -9.85 -14.26 -14.21
N GLU A 292 -10.49 -15.40 -14.38
CA GLU A 292 -11.75 -15.56 -15.11
C GLU A 292 -12.95 -15.01 -14.32
N ASN A 293 -13.01 -15.34 -13.02
CA ASN A 293 -14.15 -14.98 -12.18
C ASN A 293 -14.01 -13.60 -11.54
N ASP A 294 -12.78 -13.27 -11.12
CA ASP A 294 -12.48 -12.06 -10.36
C ASP A 294 -11.26 -11.31 -10.94
N PRO A 295 -11.30 -10.84 -12.20
CA PRO A 295 -10.13 -10.26 -12.86
C PRO A 295 -9.55 -9.02 -12.14
N LYS A 296 -10.38 -8.27 -11.45
CA LYS A 296 -9.99 -7.10 -10.65
C LYS A 296 -9.23 -7.54 -9.40
N LEU A 297 -9.81 -8.46 -8.62
CA LEU A 297 -9.18 -8.99 -7.41
C LEU A 297 -7.90 -9.76 -7.71
N TRP A 298 -7.88 -10.47 -8.83
CA TRP A 298 -6.71 -11.23 -9.27
C TRP A 298 -5.48 -10.34 -9.48
N ARG A 299 -5.66 -9.16 -10.12
CA ARG A 299 -4.59 -8.17 -10.26
C ARG A 299 -4.19 -7.58 -8.91
N TRP A 300 -5.16 -7.27 -8.08
CA TRP A 300 -4.88 -6.75 -6.73
C TRP A 300 -4.16 -7.78 -5.86
N ALA A 301 -4.51 -9.05 -5.94
CA ALA A 301 -3.81 -10.12 -5.23
C ALA A 301 -2.36 -10.28 -5.68
N ALA A 302 -2.06 -10.12 -6.97
CA ALA A 302 -0.69 -10.13 -7.49
C ALA A 302 0.14 -8.98 -6.89
N VAL A 303 -0.38 -7.75 -6.95
CA VAL A 303 0.28 -6.56 -6.40
C VAL A 303 0.43 -6.66 -4.88
N ASN A 304 -0.62 -7.11 -4.18
CA ASN A 304 -0.58 -7.29 -2.73
C ASN A 304 0.48 -8.30 -2.29
N ASN A 305 0.55 -9.45 -2.97
CA ASN A 305 1.52 -10.50 -2.63
C ASN A 305 2.95 -10.06 -2.91
N ALA A 306 3.20 -9.40 -4.05
CA ALA A 306 4.50 -8.82 -4.35
C ALA A 306 4.91 -7.80 -3.29
N GLY A 307 3.97 -6.94 -2.87
CA GLY A 307 4.19 -5.99 -1.78
C GLY A 307 4.55 -6.68 -0.47
N TYR A 308 3.75 -7.66 -0.06
CA TYR A 308 4.00 -8.39 1.18
C TYR A 308 5.39 -9.04 1.20
N ASP A 309 5.75 -9.75 0.11
CA ASP A 309 7.02 -10.46 0.01
C ASP A 309 8.20 -9.48 -0.08
N TYR A 310 8.04 -8.34 -0.78
CA TYR A 310 9.05 -7.29 -0.84
C TYR A 310 9.35 -6.69 0.55
N TYR A 311 8.32 -6.34 1.32
CA TYR A 311 8.51 -5.83 2.70
C TYR A 311 9.12 -6.88 3.63
N LYS A 312 8.75 -8.16 3.47
CA LYS A 312 9.36 -9.27 4.19
C LYS A 312 10.84 -9.38 3.86
N MET A 313 11.20 -9.38 2.60
CA MET A 313 12.59 -9.39 2.11
C MET A 313 13.39 -8.20 2.67
N CYS A 314 12.83 -6.99 2.69
CA CYS A 314 13.49 -5.83 3.29
C CYS A 314 13.80 -6.05 4.78
N ALA A 315 12.86 -6.61 5.53
CA ALA A 315 13.06 -6.91 6.95
C ALA A 315 14.16 -7.96 7.18
N GLU A 316 14.23 -8.99 6.33
CA GLU A 316 15.21 -10.07 6.41
C GLU A 316 16.62 -9.62 5.99
N THR A 317 16.73 -8.75 5.00
CA THR A 317 18.02 -8.31 4.43
C THR A 317 18.54 -7.01 5.02
N GLY A 318 17.68 -6.25 5.71
CA GLY A 318 17.99 -4.92 6.22
C GLY A 318 17.97 -3.82 5.15
N ILE A 319 17.52 -4.10 3.92
CA ILE A 319 17.21 -3.06 2.92
C ILE A 319 16.15 -2.13 3.50
N LYS A 320 16.29 -0.82 3.30
CA LYS A 320 15.28 0.12 3.78
C LYS A 320 13.92 -0.20 3.18
N ILE A 321 12.92 -0.30 4.03
CA ILE A 321 11.54 -0.48 3.60
C ILE A 321 11.03 0.79 2.90
N PRO A 322 10.08 0.66 1.97
CA PRO A 322 9.37 1.81 1.42
C PRO A 322 8.75 2.70 2.52
N PRO A 323 8.45 3.98 2.26
CA PRO A 323 7.82 4.85 3.24
C PRO A 323 6.50 4.28 3.79
N PRO A 324 6.10 4.64 5.03
CA PRO A 324 4.84 4.19 5.60
C PRO A 324 3.62 4.75 4.83
N ASN A 325 2.49 4.05 4.94
CA ASN A 325 1.23 4.43 4.29
C ASN A 325 1.33 4.59 2.77
N LEU A 326 2.14 3.75 2.13
CA LEU A 326 2.36 3.76 0.69
C LEU A 326 1.05 3.51 -0.06
N ARG A 327 0.74 4.37 -1.05
CA ARG A 327 -0.43 4.24 -1.92
C ARG A 327 -0.05 3.66 -3.27
N ILE A 328 -0.63 2.51 -3.59
CA ILE A 328 -0.41 1.82 -4.85
C ILE A 328 -1.70 1.81 -5.66
N MET A 329 -1.71 2.40 -6.85
CA MET A 329 -2.84 2.31 -7.78
C MET A 329 -2.58 1.27 -8.85
N VAL A 330 -3.61 0.48 -9.18
CA VAL A 330 -3.53 -0.58 -10.20
C VAL A 330 -4.42 -0.24 -11.39
N PHE A 331 -3.81 -0.12 -12.57
CA PHE A 331 -4.51 0.25 -13.81
C PHE A 331 -4.64 -0.96 -14.74
N PRO A 332 -5.87 -1.46 -14.99
CA PRO A 332 -6.10 -2.68 -15.77
C PRO A 332 -5.80 -2.53 -17.27
N ASN A 333 -5.82 -1.29 -17.79
CA ASN A 333 -5.69 -1.01 -19.23
C ASN A 333 -4.36 -0.33 -19.60
N VAL A 334 -3.47 -0.14 -18.65
CA VAL A 334 -2.15 0.46 -18.86
C VAL A 334 -1.08 -0.60 -18.71
N GLY A 335 -0.09 -0.61 -19.59
CA GLY A 335 1.01 -1.57 -19.58
C GLY A 335 2.24 -1.13 -18.77
N ARG A 336 2.39 0.16 -18.49
CA ARG A 336 3.56 0.74 -17.81
C ARG A 336 3.28 0.99 -16.34
N SER A 337 4.32 0.88 -15.51
CA SER A 337 4.29 1.18 -14.09
C SER A 337 5.19 2.38 -13.80
N SER A 338 5.08 2.97 -12.61
CA SER A 338 5.97 4.05 -12.17
C SER A 338 5.89 4.29 -10.66
N THR A 339 6.96 4.86 -10.11
CA THR A 339 7.06 5.24 -8.69
C THR A 339 7.25 6.75 -8.53
N PRO A 340 6.20 7.56 -8.77
CA PRO A 340 6.29 9.01 -8.64
C PRO A 340 6.50 9.51 -7.21
N MET A 341 6.12 8.75 -6.19
CA MET A 341 6.18 9.14 -4.78
C MET A 341 5.46 10.45 -4.47
N MET A 342 4.26 10.67 -5.04
CA MET A 342 3.57 11.97 -5.02
C MET A 342 3.29 12.49 -3.62
N ARG A 343 2.95 11.62 -2.67
CA ARG A 343 2.69 12.01 -1.27
C ARG A 343 3.95 12.38 -0.51
N HIS A 344 5.07 11.78 -0.86
CA HIS A 344 6.34 11.91 -0.15
C HIS A 344 7.32 12.88 -0.84
N CYS A 345 7.14 13.10 -2.14
CA CYS A 345 7.93 14.03 -2.92
C CYS A 345 7.10 15.29 -3.21
N ARG A 346 7.38 16.38 -2.47
CA ARG A 346 6.66 17.66 -2.63
C ARG A 346 7.10 18.35 -3.91
N ILE A 347 6.53 17.93 -5.04
CA ILE A 347 6.73 18.53 -6.36
C ILE A 347 5.44 19.25 -6.75
N ASP A 348 5.58 20.36 -7.51
CA ASP A 348 4.44 21.14 -8.00
C ASP A 348 3.46 20.28 -8.79
N ASN A 349 2.16 20.44 -8.53
CA ASN A 349 1.09 19.66 -9.17
C ASN A 349 1.07 19.78 -10.71
N SER A 350 1.59 20.87 -11.29
CA SER A 350 1.70 21.03 -12.74
C SER A 350 2.72 20.07 -13.37
N LEU A 351 3.79 19.75 -12.66
CA LEU A 351 4.81 18.80 -13.10
C LEU A 351 4.29 17.36 -13.13
N TRP A 352 3.39 16.99 -12.21
CA TRP A 352 2.78 15.66 -12.22
C TRP A 352 1.94 15.37 -13.46
N LEU A 353 1.23 16.36 -13.99
CA LEU A 353 0.50 16.19 -15.26
C LEU A 353 1.46 15.91 -16.41
N SER A 354 2.60 16.60 -16.47
CA SER A 354 3.64 16.35 -17.47
C SER A 354 4.27 14.97 -17.30
N PHE A 355 4.52 14.55 -16.06
CA PHE A 355 5.03 13.21 -15.75
C PHE A 355 4.08 12.11 -16.28
N PHE A 356 2.80 12.17 -15.91
CA PHE A 356 1.82 11.17 -16.34
C PHE A 356 1.52 11.21 -17.85
N TYR A 357 1.62 12.37 -18.47
CA TYR A 357 1.57 12.48 -19.93
C TYR A 357 2.72 11.71 -20.57
N ASN A 358 3.95 11.94 -20.10
CA ASN A 358 5.14 11.33 -20.66
C ASN A 358 5.18 9.81 -20.50
N ILE A 359 4.68 9.26 -19.40
CA ILE A 359 4.60 7.80 -19.20
C ILE A 359 3.37 7.15 -19.86
N GLY A 360 2.54 7.91 -20.59
CA GLY A 360 1.46 7.39 -21.42
C GLY A 360 0.13 7.12 -20.70
N TYR A 361 -0.05 7.61 -19.48
CA TYR A 361 -1.31 7.42 -18.73
C TYR A 361 -2.48 8.29 -19.22
N LEU A 362 -2.22 9.37 -19.93
CA LEU A 362 -3.27 10.29 -20.40
C LEU A 362 -4.07 9.81 -21.62
N SER A 363 -3.75 8.65 -22.18
CA SER A 363 -4.57 8.03 -23.21
C SER A 363 -5.91 7.49 -22.72
N LEU A 364 -6.16 7.47 -21.40
CA LEU A 364 -7.37 6.95 -20.77
C LEU A 364 -8.54 7.95 -20.67
N GLY A 365 -8.39 9.16 -21.22
CA GLY A 365 -9.40 10.21 -21.25
C GLY A 365 -8.95 11.50 -20.57
N PRO A 366 -9.18 12.65 -21.21
CA PRO A 366 -8.50 13.90 -20.83
C PRO A 366 -8.99 14.55 -19.53
N LEU A 367 -10.08 14.13 -18.92
CA LEU A 367 -10.69 14.83 -17.78
C LEU A 367 -10.71 14.03 -16.46
N VAL A 368 -10.90 12.75 -16.51
CA VAL A 368 -11.11 11.92 -15.29
C VAL A 368 -9.79 11.60 -14.60
N LEU A 369 -8.76 11.19 -15.35
CA LEU A 369 -7.49 10.76 -14.80
C LEU A 369 -6.70 11.87 -14.08
N PRO A 370 -6.57 13.11 -14.62
CA PRO A 370 -5.87 14.17 -13.90
C PRO A 370 -6.51 14.52 -12.55
N THR A 371 -7.83 14.51 -12.47
CA THR A 371 -8.55 14.79 -11.22
C THR A 371 -8.34 13.64 -10.23
N ALA A 372 -8.47 12.40 -10.66
CA ALA A 372 -8.23 11.21 -9.85
C ALA A 372 -6.80 11.18 -9.30
N LEU A 373 -5.79 11.45 -10.14
CA LEU A 373 -4.39 11.46 -9.72
C LEU A 373 -4.07 12.59 -8.73
N ARG A 374 -4.69 13.77 -8.90
CA ARG A 374 -4.54 14.89 -7.95
C ARG A 374 -5.14 14.58 -6.58
N LEU A 375 -6.27 13.88 -6.56
CA LEU A 375 -6.97 13.54 -5.32
C LEU A 375 -6.32 12.36 -4.58
N CYS A 376 -5.83 11.35 -5.32
CA CYS A 376 -5.19 10.18 -4.73
C CYS A 376 -3.73 10.35 -4.40
N CYS A 377 -2.99 11.18 -5.13
CA CYS A 377 -1.55 11.32 -5.01
C CYS A 377 -0.84 9.95 -4.86
N PRO A 378 -0.86 9.06 -5.88
CA PRO A 378 -0.26 7.75 -5.75
C PRO A 378 1.25 7.84 -5.56
N ASP A 379 1.79 6.96 -4.71
CA ASP A 379 3.23 6.78 -4.58
C ASP A 379 3.75 5.83 -5.64
N ILE A 380 2.93 4.82 -5.97
CA ILE A 380 3.22 3.84 -7.01
C ILE A 380 1.99 3.66 -7.90
N THR A 381 2.22 3.53 -9.19
CA THR A 381 1.21 3.12 -10.17
C THR A 381 1.66 1.83 -10.85
N ILE A 382 0.78 0.82 -10.87
CA ILE A 382 1.04 -0.48 -11.51
C ILE A 382 0.15 -0.62 -12.74
N GLY A 383 0.78 -0.74 -13.90
CA GLY A 383 0.12 -1.07 -15.16
C GLY A 383 -0.03 -2.58 -15.30
N ALA A 384 -1.27 -3.07 -15.24
CA ALA A 384 -1.59 -4.50 -15.30
C ALA A 384 -2.26 -4.93 -16.63
N GLY A 385 -2.31 -4.01 -17.61
CA GLY A 385 -2.94 -4.24 -18.91
C GLY A 385 -2.25 -5.34 -19.72
N GLY A 386 -2.99 -6.41 -20.05
CA GLY A 386 -2.50 -7.53 -20.84
C GLY A 386 -1.48 -8.44 -20.17
N LYS A 387 -1.15 -8.19 -18.89
CA LYS A 387 -0.08 -8.91 -18.19
C LYS A 387 -0.53 -10.22 -17.58
N LYS A 388 0.43 -11.12 -17.40
CA LYS A 388 0.32 -12.32 -16.60
C LYS A 388 0.57 -12.01 -15.11
N PHE A 389 0.30 -13.00 -14.25
CA PHE A 389 0.46 -12.83 -12.79
C PHE A 389 1.92 -12.54 -12.42
N GLU A 390 2.86 -13.32 -12.94
CA GLU A 390 4.28 -13.16 -12.71
C GLU A 390 4.80 -11.79 -13.19
N GLU A 391 4.30 -11.30 -14.33
CA GLU A 391 4.69 -9.98 -14.86
C GLU A 391 4.19 -8.83 -13.97
N ILE A 392 2.95 -8.93 -13.43
CA ILE A 392 2.43 -7.94 -12.46
C ILE A 392 3.25 -7.99 -11.18
N TYR A 393 3.60 -9.19 -10.71
CA TYR A 393 4.42 -9.40 -9.53
C TYR A 393 5.82 -8.78 -9.70
N ASN A 394 6.49 -9.05 -10.83
CA ASN A 394 7.78 -8.47 -11.19
C ASN A 394 7.74 -6.95 -11.21
N HIS A 395 6.80 -6.36 -11.96
CA HIS A 395 6.65 -4.90 -12.06
C HIS A 395 6.37 -4.25 -10.71
N THR A 396 5.57 -4.90 -9.86
CA THR A 396 5.31 -4.38 -8.52
C THR A 396 6.58 -4.38 -7.66
N SER A 397 7.38 -5.43 -7.72
CA SER A 397 8.64 -5.53 -7.00
C SER A 397 9.67 -4.51 -7.51
N HIS A 398 9.70 -4.26 -8.82
CA HIS A 398 10.48 -3.21 -9.45
C HIS A 398 10.12 -1.83 -8.86
N GLU A 399 8.85 -1.45 -8.89
CA GLU A 399 8.40 -0.14 -8.39
C GLU A 399 8.59 0.01 -6.87
N LEU A 400 8.41 -1.06 -6.10
CA LEU A 400 8.70 -1.06 -4.66
C LEU A 400 10.18 -0.87 -4.36
N SER A 401 11.06 -1.35 -5.25
CA SER A 401 12.49 -1.15 -5.11
C SER A 401 12.90 0.32 -5.30
N HIS A 402 12.22 1.03 -6.18
CA HIS A 402 12.31 2.48 -6.30
C HIS A 402 11.83 3.20 -5.03
N ALA A 403 10.72 2.75 -4.43
CA ALA A 403 10.24 3.33 -3.19
C ALA A 403 11.21 3.08 -2.00
N SER A 404 11.89 1.92 -1.94
CA SER A 404 13.00 1.67 -1.01
C SER A 404 14.19 2.59 -1.27
N HIS A 405 14.55 2.78 -2.55
CA HIS A 405 15.60 3.70 -2.94
C HIS A 405 15.25 5.14 -2.54
N PHE A 406 14.01 5.57 -2.77
CA PHE A 406 13.50 6.85 -2.27
C PHE A 406 13.70 6.99 -0.74
N SER A 407 13.36 5.94 0.04
CA SER A 407 13.56 5.96 1.49
C SER A 407 15.03 6.17 1.88
N GLN A 408 15.98 5.76 1.03
CA GLN A 408 17.40 5.90 1.28
C GLN A 408 17.95 7.28 0.89
N VAL A 409 17.53 7.80 -0.27
CA VAL A 409 18.12 9.00 -0.86
C VAL A 409 17.34 10.28 -0.57
N GLY A 410 16.03 10.17 -0.27
CA GLY A 410 15.14 11.28 0.08
C GLY A 410 14.59 12.06 -1.11
N ALA A 411 13.66 12.97 -0.79
CA ALA A 411 12.84 13.68 -1.78
C ALA A 411 13.65 14.58 -2.74
N LYS A 412 14.76 15.18 -2.28
CA LYS A 412 15.58 16.04 -3.15
C LYS A 412 16.21 15.25 -4.30
N TYR A 413 16.83 14.10 -4.00
CA TYR A 413 17.41 13.22 -5.01
C TYR A 413 16.34 12.68 -5.95
N TRP A 414 15.19 12.29 -5.39
CA TRP A 414 14.07 11.78 -6.17
C TRP A 414 13.46 12.83 -7.11
N GLY A 415 13.47 14.10 -6.71
CA GLY A 415 13.10 15.23 -7.56
C GLY A 415 13.93 15.28 -8.85
N HIS A 416 15.23 15.06 -8.79
CA HIS A 416 16.10 15.00 -9.96
C HIS A 416 15.78 13.80 -10.88
N TYR A 417 15.40 12.68 -10.30
CA TYR A 417 14.92 11.51 -11.03
C TYR A 417 13.66 11.82 -11.82
N ILE A 418 12.69 12.45 -11.18
CA ILE A 418 11.42 12.87 -11.80
C ILE A 418 11.64 13.95 -12.87
N ASP A 419 12.50 14.93 -12.61
CA ASP A 419 12.86 15.99 -13.58
C ASP A 419 13.43 15.39 -14.87
N TYR A 420 14.26 14.35 -14.76
CA TYR A 420 14.80 13.66 -15.93
C TYR A 420 13.67 13.01 -16.76
N ILE A 421 12.75 12.28 -16.13
CA ILE A 421 11.63 11.64 -16.83
C ILE A 421 10.70 12.67 -17.48
N ILE A 422 10.42 13.78 -16.81
CA ILE A 422 9.60 14.87 -17.38
C ILE A 422 10.27 15.47 -18.62
N THR A 423 11.58 15.66 -18.57
CA THR A 423 12.34 16.35 -19.61
C THR A 423 12.60 15.48 -20.83
N HIS A 424 12.91 14.19 -20.62
CA HIS A 424 13.39 13.29 -21.66
C HIS A 424 12.41 12.15 -22.02
N GLY A 425 11.25 12.10 -21.35
CA GLY A 425 10.26 11.02 -21.51
C GLY A 425 10.60 9.77 -20.69
N PRO A 426 9.75 8.73 -20.79
CA PRO A 426 9.94 7.51 -20.03
C PRO A 426 11.26 6.85 -20.42
N TYR A 427 12.11 6.64 -19.43
CA TYR A 427 13.49 6.14 -19.54
C TYR A 427 14.48 7.07 -20.25
N GLY A 428 14.03 8.12 -20.97
CA GLY A 428 14.91 9.03 -21.72
C GLY A 428 15.79 8.32 -22.75
N ASP A 429 16.85 9.01 -23.18
CA ASP A 429 17.85 8.49 -24.15
C ASP A 429 19.26 8.32 -23.56
N GLY A 430 19.39 8.40 -22.25
CA GLY A 430 20.66 8.32 -21.55
C GLY A 430 21.54 9.58 -21.64
N LYS A 431 20.98 10.69 -22.11
CA LYS A 431 21.68 11.95 -22.26
C LYS A 431 21.10 13.04 -21.37
N GLY A 432 21.95 14.03 -21.09
CA GLY A 432 21.55 15.17 -20.28
C GLY A 432 21.75 14.97 -18.79
N MET A 433 21.36 16.02 -18.06
CA MET A 433 21.52 16.03 -16.60
C MET A 433 20.65 14.95 -15.94
N TYR A 434 21.18 14.23 -14.97
CA TYR A 434 20.53 13.17 -14.22
C TYR A 434 20.22 11.87 -15.00
N ALA A 435 20.73 11.70 -16.23
CA ALA A 435 20.56 10.47 -16.99
C ALA A 435 21.10 9.26 -16.20
N GLU A 436 22.37 9.29 -15.78
CA GLU A 436 22.99 8.18 -15.07
C GLU A 436 22.36 7.92 -13.70
N LEU A 437 21.91 8.97 -13.00
CA LEU A 437 21.15 8.83 -11.76
C LEU A 437 19.86 8.02 -12.00
N CYS A 438 19.11 8.35 -13.06
CA CYS A 438 17.92 7.59 -13.48
C CYS A 438 18.32 6.15 -13.86
N GLY A 439 19.38 5.98 -14.66
CA GLY A 439 19.87 4.67 -15.07
C GLY A 439 20.24 3.76 -13.89
N ILE A 440 20.89 4.29 -12.86
CA ILE A 440 21.24 3.55 -11.64
C ILE A 440 19.98 3.09 -10.90
N GLY A 441 18.98 3.96 -10.80
CA GLY A 441 17.69 3.59 -10.22
C GLY A 441 17.00 2.46 -10.99
N GLU A 442 17.00 2.55 -12.33
CA GLU A 442 16.42 1.52 -13.19
C GLU A 442 17.19 0.19 -13.13
N MET A 443 18.52 0.23 -13.09
CA MET A 443 19.33 -0.99 -12.89
C MET A 443 18.93 -1.73 -11.62
N TRP A 444 18.69 -0.99 -10.53
CA TRP A 444 18.22 -1.55 -9.28
C TRP A 444 16.80 -2.11 -9.39
N GLY A 445 15.85 -1.35 -9.97
CA GLY A 445 14.49 -1.75 -10.19
C GLY A 445 14.36 -3.06 -10.94
N TYR A 446 15.01 -3.15 -12.08
CA TYR A 446 14.98 -4.35 -12.94
C TYR A 446 15.59 -5.58 -12.25
N MET A 447 16.73 -5.42 -11.59
CA MET A 447 17.31 -6.55 -10.85
C MET A 447 16.36 -7.05 -9.78
N MET A 448 15.79 -6.15 -8.99
CA MET A 448 14.92 -6.54 -7.88
C MET A 448 13.59 -7.13 -8.34
N GLY A 449 13.01 -6.63 -9.44
CA GLY A 449 11.82 -7.21 -10.05
C GLY A 449 12.04 -8.69 -10.39
N VAL A 450 13.13 -8.99 -11.09
CA VAL A 450 13.49 -10.36 -11.49
C VAL A 450 13.82 -11.23 -10.28
N VAL A 451 14.62 -10.75 -9.34
CA VAL A 451 15.01 -11.52 -8.15
C VAL A 451 13.77 -11.93 -7.34
N GLN A 452 12.84 -11.01 -7.12
CA GLN A 452 11.63 -11.30 -6.35
C GLN A 452 10.66 -12.24 -7.10
N GLU A 453 10.55 -12.12 -8.41
CA GLU A 453 9.78 -13.03 -9.25
C GLU A 453 10.33 -14.46 -9.14
N TYR A 454 11.64 -14.64 -9.31
CA TYR A 454 12.30 -15.94 -9.22
C TYR A 454 12.19 -16.55 -7.83
N GLU A 455 12.35 -15.77 -6.77
CA GLU A 455 12.14 -16.21 -5.38
C GLU A 455 10.68 -16.67 -5.16
N CYS A 456 9.69 -15.91 -5.68
CA CYS A 456 8.27 -16.25 -5.57
C CYS A 456 7.94 -17.60 -6.21
N TYR A 457 8.46 -17.85 -7.41
CA TYR A 457 8.18 -19.07 -8.17
C TYR A 457 9.18 -20.19 -7.89
N SER A 458 10.20 -19.95 -7.09
CA SER A 458 11.31 -20.89 -6.81
C SER A 458 12.03 -21.30 -8.11
N TRP A 459 12.14 -20.39 -9.06
CA TRP A 459 12.90 -20.61 -10.29
C TRP A 459 14.40 -20.49 -10.03
N GLN A 460 15.19 -21.19 -10.81
CA GLN A 460 16.63 -21.07 -10.74
C GLN A 460 17.08 -19.78 -11.48
N LEU A 461 18.00 -19.05 -10.86
CA LEU A 461 18.61 -17.88 -11.48
C LEU A 461 19.46 -18.33 -12.68
N ASP A 462 19.14 -17.83 -13.87
CA ASP A 462 19.87 -18.09 -15.09
C ASP A 462 21.12 -17.19 -15.16
N ASP A 463 22.17 -17.63 -15.89
CA ASP A 463 23.36 -16.82 -16.14
C ASP A 463 23.04 -15.57 -16.97
N LYS A 464 21.99 -15.63 -17.78
CA LYS A 464 21.51 -14.49 -18.56
C LYS A 464 20.35 -13.81 -17.85
N PHE A 465 20.39 -12.48 -17.82
CA PHE A 465 19.25 -11.70 -17.42
C PHE A 465 18.06 -12.05 -18.34
N PRO A 466 16.89 -12.44 -17.80
CA PRO A 466 15.81 -13.06 -18.58
C PRO A 466 15.16 -12.14 -19.63
N TYR A 467 15.38 -10.84 -19.53
CA TYR A 467 14.83 -9.86 -20.47
C TYR A 467 15.89 -9.46 -21.50
N SER A 468 15.97 -10.18 -22.62
CA SER A 468 16.91 -9.93 -23.71
C SER A 468 16.61 -8.67 -24.56
N ALA A 469 15.45 -8.06 -24.39
CA ALA A 469 14.99 -6.93 -25.21
C ALA A 469 15.52 -5.55 -24.73
N TRP A 470 16.33 -5.50 -23.69
CA TRP A 470 16.76 -4.26 -23.07
C TRP A 470 18.20 -3.90 -23.41
N ASP A 471 18.46 -3.66 -24.69
CA ASP A 471 19.63 -2.89 -25.14
C ASP A 471 19.46 -1.39 -24.85
N ASP A 472 18.85 -1.09 -23.67
CA ASP A 472 18.69 0.27 -23.24
C ASP A 472 20.03 0.84 -22.75
N TRP A 473 20.10 2.16 -22.70
CA TRP A 473 21.31 2.87 -22.27
C TRP A 473 21.67 2.60 -20.79
N PHE A 474 20.69 2.29 -19.93
CA PHE A 474 20.93 1.76 -18.59
C PHE A 474 21.07 0.24 -18.63
N LYS A 475 22.03 -0.30 -17.92
CA LYS A 475 22.48 -1.69 -18.06
C LYS A 475 22.15 -2.53 -16.82
N PRO A 476 20.89 -3.07 -16.69
CA PRO A 476 20.49 -3.86 -15.53
C PRO A 476 21.35 -5.12 -15.31
N HIS A 477 21.97 -5.61 -16.37
CA HIS A 477 22.89 -6.74 -16.34
C HIS A 477 24.08 -6.55 -15.38
N VAL A 478 24.50 -5.33 -15.11
CA VAL A 478 25.61 -5.06 -14.17
C VAL A 478 25.25 -5.56 -12.78
N PHE A 479 24.12 -5.10 -12.22
CA PHE A 479 23.67 -5.52 -10.87
C PHE A 479 23.28 -6.98 -10.84
N TRP A 480 22.65 -7.48 -11.92
CA TRP A 480 22.36 -8.89 -12.06
C TRP A 480 23.62 -9.74 -11.99
N THR A 481 24.68 -9.39 -12.75
CA THR A 481 25.95 -10.10 -12.75
C THR A 481 26.60 -10.11 -11.36
N LEU A 482 26.60 -8.95 -10.68
CA LEU A 482 27.16 -8.86 -9.33
C LEU A 482 26.40 -9.74 -8.34
N TYR A 483 25.08 -9.79 -8.43
CA TYR A 483 24.23 -10.58 -7.55
C TYR A 483 24.29 -12.07 -7.88
N GLN A 484 24.07 -12.46 -9.14
CA GLN A 484 24.00 -13.84 -9.60
C GLN A 484 25.33 -14.58 -9.38
N LYS A 485 26.46 -13.90 -9.63
CA LYS A 485 27.82 -14.44 -9.37
C LYS A 485 28.24 -14.34 -7.91
N GLN A 486 27.36 -13.93 -7.02
CA GLN A 486 27.62 -13.78 -5.59
C GLN A 486 28.82 -12.86 -5.26
N VAL A 487 29.11 -11.90 -6.13
CA VAL A 487 30.12 -10.87 -5.89
C VAL A 487 29.65 -9.91 -4.79
N LEU A 488 28.39 -9.45 -4.92
CA LEU A 488 27.71 -8.62 -3.93
C LEU A 488 26.28 -9.13 -3.68
N THR A 489 25.86 -9.10 -2.46
CA THR A 489 24.45 -9.36 -2.09
C THR A 489 23.55 -8.20 -2.50
N LYS A 490 22.22 -8.43 -2.59
CA LYS A 490 21.25 -7.36 -2.85
C LYS A 490 21.36 -6.22 -1.82
N ARG A 491 21.64 -6.53 -0.56
CA ARG A 491 21.88 -5.52 0.47
C ARG A 491 23.16 -4.70 0.21
N GLN A 492 24.25 -5.31 -0.18
CA GLN A 492 25.51 -4.64 -0.45
C GLN A 492 25.41 -3.71 -1.66
N ILE A 493 24.67 -4.12 -2.71
CA ILE A 493 24.36 -3.25 -3.85
C ILE A 493 23.54 -2.06 -3.38
N PHE A 494 22.47 -2.30 -2.62
CA PHE A 494 21.59 -1.25 -2.09
C PHE A 494 22.33 -0.24 -1.22
N ASP A 495 23.27 -0.67 -0.41
CA ASP A 495 24.10 0.20 0.44
C ASP A 495 24.95 1.21 -0.33
N CYS A 496 25.14 0.98 -1.64
CA CYS A 496 25.84 1.91 -2.53
C CYS A 496 24.91 2.93 -3.19
N LEU A 497 23.59 2.74 -3.14
CA LEU A 497 22.59 3.63 -3.74
C LEU A 497 22.28 4.80 -2.81
N THR A 498 23.23 5.68 -2.60
CA THR A 498 23.14 6.80 -1.65
C THR A 498 22.92 8.14 -2.36
N SER A 499 22.46 9.15 -1.62
CA SER A 499 22.06 10.47 -2.16
C SER A 499 23.20 11.30 -2.75
N ASP A 500 24.43 10.83 -2.67
CA ASP A 500 25.64 11.42 -3.26
C ASP A 500 26.10 10.68 -4.55
N VAL A 501 25.32 9.71 -5.03
CA VAL A 501 25.62 8.93 -6.24
C VAL A 501 24.78 9.45 -7.40
N TYR A 502 25.38 10.22 -8.29
CA TYR A 502 24.74 10.85 -9.45
C TYR A 502 25.22 10.29 -10.80
N SER A 503 26.30 9.53 -10.78
CA SER A 503 26.93 8.94 -11.98
C SER A 503 27.36 7.50 -11.75
N PHE A 504 27.64 6.78 -12.84
CA PHE A 504 28.24 5.44 -12.75
C PHE A 504 29.62 5.47 -12.07
N ASP A 505 30.40 6.53 -12.28
CA ASP A 505 31.69 6.71 -11.60
C ASP A 505 31.53 6.90 -10.09
N ASP A 506 30.51 7.67 -9.64
CA ASP A 506 30.19 7.79 -8.22
C ASP A 506 29.80 6.43 -7.62
N LEU A 507 28.95 5.68 -8.32
CA LEU A 507 28.52 4.36 -7.90
C LEU A 507 29.69 3.38 -7.75
N VAL A 508 30.54 3.32 -8.77
CA VAL A 508 31.72 2.43 -8.77
C VAL A 508 32.69 2.82 -7.67
N SER A 509 32.97 4.12 -7.49
CA SER A 509 33.81 4.62 -6.41
C SER A 509 33.25 4.24 -5.04
N LYS A 510 31.93 4.35 -4.87
CA LYS A 510 31.25 3.92 -3.64
C LYS A 510 31.37 2.41 -3.41
N MET A 511 31.19 1.59 -4.46
CA MET A 511 31.35 0.14 -4.39
C MET A 511 32.79 -0.25 -4.05
N TYR A 512 33.78 0.39 -4.66
CA TYR A 512 35.19 0.13 -4.36
C TYR A 512 35.53 0.47 -2.91
N SER A 513 35.05 1.62 -2.43
CA SER A 513 35.28 2.05 -1.06
C SER A 513 34.66 1.09 -0.03
N LYS A 514 33.44 0.59 -0.30
CA LYS A 514 32.75 -0.30 0.63
C LYS A 514 33.21 -1.76 0.53
N TYR A 515 33.56 -2.21 -0.68
CA TYR A 515 33.85 -3.62 -0.98
C TYR A 515 35.19 -3.76 -1.74
N PRO A 516 36.31 -3.32 -1.12
CA PRO A 516 37.62 -3.32 -1.79
C PRO A 516 38.09 -4.72 -2.22
N TYR A 517 37.61 -5.77 -1.55
CA TYR A 517 37.89 -7.16 -1.94
C TYR A 517 37.24 -7.56 -3.27
N ALA A 518 36.25 -6.83 -3.76
CA ALA A 518 35.48 -7.13 -4.95
C ALA A 518 35.82 -6.23 -6.16
N VAL A 519 36.79 -5.32 -6.04
CA VAL A 519 37.11 -4.29 -7.07
C VAL A 519 37.22 -4.87 -8.48
N ALA A 520 38.03 -5.90 -8.66
CA ALA A 520 38.24 -6.50 -9.99
C ALA A 520 36.95 -7.13 -10.57
N ALA A 521 36.13 -7.73 -9.72
CA ALA A 521 34.87 -8.34 -10.15
C ALA A 521 33.80 -7.26 -10.45
N ILE A 522 33.78 -6.17 -9.69
CA ILE A 522 32.89 -5.02 -9.93
C ILE A 522 33.29 -4.37 -11.26
N GLU A 523 34.57 -4.04 -11.44
CA GLU A 523 35.08 -3.45 -12.70
C GLU A 523 34.70 -4.31 -13.90
N LYS A 524 34.96 -5.62 -13.81
CA LYS A 524 34.62 -6.57 -14.86
C LYS A 524 33.12 -6.58 -15.16
N ALA A 525 32.25 -6.52 -14.15
CA ALA A 525 30.81 -6.50 -14.34
C ALA A 525 30.33 -5.25 -15.10
N PHE A 526 30.92 -4.08 -14.85
CA PHE A 526 30.59 -2.85 -15.56
C PHE A 526 31.10 -2.91 -17.02
N ILE A 527 32.37 -3.27 -17.24
CA ILE A 527 32.99 -3.32 -18.56
C ILE A 527 32.32 -4.38 -19.43
N ASP A 528 32.12 -5.60 -18.94
CA ASP A 528 31.50 -6.69 -19.70
C ASP A 528 30.06 -6.36 -20.14
N ASN A 529 29.37 -5.48 -19.42
CA ASN A 529 28.04 -5.03 -19.76
C ASN A 529 28.00 -3.66 -20.48
N GLY A 530 29.16 -3.19 -20.96
CA GLY A 530 29.27 -2.01 -21.82
C GLY A 530 29.06 -0.68 -21.09
N VAL A 531 29.27 -0.64 -19.77
CA VAL A 531 29.28 0.61 -18.99
C VAL A 531 30.71 1.11 -18.92
N SER A 532 30.97 2.30 -19.50
CA SER A 532 32.25 2.98 -19.35
C SER A 532 32.37 3.57 -17.95
N ILE A 533 33.43 3.22 -17.27
CA ILE A 533 33.77 3.75 -15.94
C ILE A 533 35.13 4.40 -15.97
N SER A 534 35.36 5.39 -15.14
CA SER A 534 36.67 6.03 -15.00
C SER A 534 37.70 5.01 -14.55
N SER A 535 38.87 5.09 -15.17
CA SER A 535 40.02 4.27 -14.78
C SER A 535 40.67 4.69 -13.46
N ILE A 536 40.25 5.83 -12.89
CA ILE A 536 40.78 6.35 -11.63
C ILE A 536 40.22 5.57 -10.47
N LYS A 537 41.06 4.79 -9.80
CA LYS A 537 40.67 3.95 -8.65
C LYS A 537 41.13 4.61 -7.36
N ASN A 538 40.22 5.38 -6.74
CA ASN A 538 40.41 5.91 -5.39
C ASN A 538 39.81 4.94 -4.39
N LEU A 539 40.65 4.26 -3.61
CA LEU A 539 40.24 3.21 -2.70
C LEU A 539 40.42 3.67 -1.24
N ASN A 540 39.40 3.46 -0.42
CA ASN A 540 39.46 3.74 1.01
C ASN A 540 39.34 2.45 1.80
N PHE A 541 40.40 2.10 2.52
CA PHE A 541 40.47 1.03 3.49
C PHE A 541 40.43 1.62 4.89
N VAL A 542 39.24 1.84 5.41
CA VAL A 542 39.05 2.42 6.75
C VAL A 542 38.35 1.41 7.63
N ASN A 543 38.94 1.13 8.81
CA ASN A 543 38.41 0.18 9.79
C ASN A 543 38.09 -1.22 9.17
N GLN A 544 39.01 -1.75 8.36
CA GLN A 544 38.83 -3.02 7.66
C GLN A 544 39.63 -4.15 8.33
N GLU A 545 39.02 -5.33 8.42
CA GLU A 545 39.69 -6.58 8.78
C GLU A 545 39.93 -7.42 7.53
N VAL A 546 41.18 -7.83 7.32
CA VAL A 546 41.59 -8.68 6.20
C VAL A 546 41.87 -10.08 6.72
N ALA A 547 40.92 -11.00 6.51
CA ALA A 547 41.00 -12.38 7.00
C ALA A 547 41.61 -13.35 5.96
N SER A 548 41.68 -12.96 4.69
CA SER A 548 42.31 -13.73 3.61
C SER A 548 43.28 -12.89 2.80
N SER A 549 44.30 -13.53 2.24
CA SER A 549 45.30 -12.80 1.42
C SER A 549 44.65 -12.19 0.18
N MET A 550 44.96 -10.92 -0.10
CA MET A 550 44.45 -10.18 -1.24
C MET A 550 45.49 -9.21 -1.79
N GLU A 551 45.42 -8.97 -3.09
CA GLU A 551 46.18 -7.95 -3.75
C GLU A 551 45.24 -6.89 -4.34
N ILE A 552 45.53 -5.62 -4.09
CA ILE A 552 44.72 -4.48 -4.51
C ILE A 552 45.62 -3.45 -5.16
N SER A 553 45.22 -3.04 -6.35
CA SER A 553 45.87 -1.95 -7.08
C SER A 553 44.91 -0.79 -7.29
N GLY A 554 45.38 0.43 -7.11
CA GLY A 554 44.58 1.65 -7.28
C GLY A 554 45.47 2.87 -7.54
N ASP A 555 44.87 3.91 -8.15
CA ASP A 555 45.58 5.17 -8.41
C ASP A 555 45.87 5.93 -7.10
N SER A 556 44.96 5.80 -6.13
CA SER A 556 45.16 6.30 -4.79
C SER A 556 44.46 5.35 -3.79
N ILE A 557 45.20 4.92 -2.78
CA ILE A 557 44.70 4.04 -1.73
C ILE A 557 44.92 4.74 -0.39
N CYS A 558 43.82 5.03 0.31
CA CYS A 558 43.85 5.51 1.70
C CYS A 558 43.61 4.32 2.62
N ALA A 559 44.54 4.04 3.52
CA ALA A 559 44.39 2.96 4.49
C ALA A 559 44.45 3.53 5.93
N GLU A 560 43.41 3.28 6.70
CA GLU A 560 43.31 3.70 8.12
C GLU A 560 42.67 2.56 8.92
N ASN A 561 43.30 2.24 10.08
CA ASN A 561 42.82 1.17 10.97
C ASN A 561 42.55 -0.17 10.26
N VAL A 562 43.48 -0.61 9.41
CA VAL A 562 43.37 -1.90 8.70
C VAL A 562 44.08 -2.97 9.52
N THR A 563 43.33 -4.03 9.88
CA THR A 563 43.84 -5.17 10.64
C THR A 563 43.94 -6.39 9.72
N VAL A 564 45.13 -6.96 9.58
CA VAL A 564 45.34 -8.21 8.83
C VAL A 564 45.36 -9.38 9.81
N LEU A 565 44.44 -10.32 9.67
CA LEU A 565 44.22 -11.42 10.60
C LEU A 565 44.99 -12.68 10.21
N GLY A 566 45.55 -13.36 11.17
CA GLY A 566 46.19 -14.68 10.98
C GLY A 566 47.36 -14.64 10.01
N ASN A 567 47.32 -15.55 8.98
CA ASN A 567 48.33 -15.66 7.94
C ASN A 567 47.92 -14.92 6.64
N ALA A 568 46.94 -14.07 6.69
CA ALA A 568 46.54 -13.26 5.53
C ALA A 568 47.60 -12.23 5.18
N THR A 569 47.67 -11.89 3.89
CA THR A 569 48.55 -10.84 3.37
C THR A 569 47.72 -9.83 2.58
N LEU A 570 47.89 -8.54 2.90
CA LEU A 570 47.35 -7.46 2.09
C LEU A 570 48.47 -6.80 1.30
N LEU A 571 48.43 -6.93 -0.04
CA LEU A 571 49.35 -6.27 -0.93
C LEU A 571 48.66 -5.07 -1.59
N LEU A 572 49.15 -3.87 -1.36
CA LEU A 572 48.66 -2.64 -1.98
C LEU A 572 49.65 -2.12 -3.01
N SER A 573 49.18 -1.85 -4.22
CA SER A 573 50.01 -1.28 -5.31
C SER A 573 49.34 -0.01 -5.85
N GLY A 574 50.16 1.05 -6.00
CA GLY A 574 49.76 2.40 -6.42
C GLY A 574 50.22 3.48 -5.45
N LYS A 575 49.61 4.67 -5.50
CA LYS A 575 49.88 5.73 -4.51
C LYS A 575 49.17 5.41 -3.22
N VAL A 576 49.87 4.88 -2.23
CA VAL A 576 49.32 4.49 -0.93
C VAL A 576 49.51 5.61 0.09
N ILE A 577 48.42 6.04 0.71
CA ILE A 577 48.39 6.99 1.83
C ILE A 577 47.97 6.22 3.08
N ILE A 578 48.86 6.04 4.03
CA ILE A 578 48.58 5.37 5.28
C ILE A 578 48.35 6.47 6.33
N LEU A 579 47.12 6.56 6.83
CA LEU A 579 46.83 7.43 7.99
C LEU A 579 47.10 6.62 9.25
N ARG A 580 48.02 7.09 10.08
CA ARG A 580 48.26 6.51 11.41
C ARG A 580 47.26 7.12 12.37
N SER A 581 46.52 6.27 13.06
CA SER A 581 45.76 6.63 14.26
C SER A 581 46.66 6.92 15.45
#